data_59371a0d0a285bdd9bbe116d964a3fc7
#
_entry.id   59371a0d0a285bdd9bbe116d964a3fc7
#
_cell.length_a   1.000
_cell.length_b   1.000
_cell.length_c   1.000
_cell.angle_alpha   90.00
_cell.angle_beta   90.00
_cell.angle_gamma   90.00
#
_symmetry.space_group_name_H-M   'P 1'
#
loop_
_entity.id
_entity.type
_entity.pdbx_description
1 polymer ?
#
loop_
_entity_poly.entity_id
_entity_poly.type
_entity_poly.pdbx_seq_one_letter_code
_entity_poly.pdbx_strand_id
1 'polypeptide(L)'
;DAETAAHAAYAKHLHRIVARMGSGPVDEVVLDRVARAQGFGPLWNGVRAADEVAGRGGGYMIVNLDPRAKPGSHWIACYTAPQGGDHVYDSFGRAVQIPHLVGGALTHADTSDAEQHARERNCGQRSLAWLCTVHTHGLQCAMLV
;
A
#
# COMPACT_ATOMS: atom_id res chain seq x y z
N ASP A 1 7.77 14.56 17.22
CA ASP A 1 7.29 15.42 16.14
C ASP A 1 6.32 14.67 15.24
N ALA A 2 5.83 15.31 14.21
CA ALA A 2 4.83 14.72 13.31
C ALA A 2 5.35 13.50 12.55
N GLU A 3 6.60 13.52 12.11
CA GLU A 3 7.22 12.39 11.43
C GLU A 3 7.39 11.20 12.37
N THR A 4 7.87 11.43 13.58
CA THR A 4 7.98 10.38 14.59
C THR A 4 6.61 9.76 14.90
N ALA A 5 5.57 10.59 15.04
CA ALA A 5 4.21 10.12 15.27
C ALA A 5 3.68 9.30 14.10
N ALA A 6 3.96 9.70 12.86
CA ALA A 6 3.56 8.98 11.67
C ALA A 6 4.21 7.59 11.59
N HIS A 7 5.51 7.52 11.83
CA HIS A 7 6.24 6.24 11.87
C HIS A 7 5.72 5.33 12.97
N ALA A 8 5.40 5.88 14.15
CA ALA A 8 4.82 5.11 15.25
C ALA A 8 3.44 4.55 14.88
N ALA A 9 2.60 5.34 14.24
CA ALA A 9 1.27 4.88 13.78
C ALA A 9 1.40 3.76 12.74
N TYR A 10 2.26 3.94 11.76
CA TYR A 10 2.54 2.93 10.74
C TYR A 10 3.06 1.62 11.37
N ALA A 11 4.04 1.72 12.26
CA ALA A 11 4.62 0.56 12.92
C ALA A 11 3.57 -0.22 13.74
N LYS A 12 2.65 0.48 14.39
CA LYS A 12 1.57 -0.13 15.14
C LYS A 12 0.62 -0.92 14.23
N HIS A 13 0.24 -0.34 13.09
CA HIS A 13 -0.58 -1.04 12.10
C HIS A 13 0.16 -2.25 11.53
N LEU A 14 1.44 -2.09 11.18
CA LEU A 14 2.24 -3.18 10.64
C LEU A 14 2.35 -4.34 11.64
N HIS A 15 2.61 -4.04 12.91
CA HIS A 15 2.69 -5.05 13.95
C HIS A 15 1.38 -5.86 14.04
N ARG A 16 0.26 -5.18 14.04
CA ARG A 16 -1.07 -5.80 14.11
C ARG A 16 -1.35 -6.67 12.88
N ILE A 17 -0.97 -6.20 11.69
CA ILE A 17 -1.18 -6.92 10.43
C ILE A 17 -0.27 -8.15 10.37
N VAL A 18 0.99 -8.02 10.74
CA VAL A 18 1.94 -9.14 10.79
C VAL A 18 1.48 -10.20 11.79
N ALA A 19 0.88 -9.80 12.89
CA ALA A 19 0.31 -10.76 13.85
C ALA A 19 -0.79 -11.62 13.22
N ARG A 20 -1.48 -11.13 12.20
CA ARG A 20 -2.54 -11.87 11.50
C ARG A 20 -2.05 -12.69 10.31
N MET A 21 -1.06 -12.20 9.57
CA MET A 21 -0.62 -12.79 8.30
C MET A 21 0.79 -13.40 8.38
N GLY A 22 1.54 -13.12 9.43
CA GLY A 22 2.97 -13.41 9.46
C GLY A 22 3.79 -12.32 8.78
N SER A 23 5.10 -12.47 8.81
CA SER A 23 6.06 -11.50 8.25
C SER A 23 6.64 -11.93 6.91
N GLY A 24 6.30 -13.12 6.43
CA GLY A 24 6.78 -13.64 5.16
C GLY A 24 5.90 -13.26 3.98
N PRO A 25 6.17 -13.84 2.80
CA PRO A 25 5.33 -13.62 1.63
C PRO A 25 3.90 -14.08 1.88
N VAL A 26 2.95 -13.31 1.36
CA VAL A 26 1.52 -13.68 1.44
C VAL A 26 0.94 -13.73 0.03
N ASP A 27 -0.07 -14.58 -0.17
CA ASP A 27 -0.79 -14.60 -1.41
C ASP A 27 -1.89 -13.53 -1.45
N GLU A 28 -2.41 -13.30 -2.65
CA GLU A 28 -3.44 -12.30 -2.92
C GLU A 28 -4.71 -12.54 -2.10
N VAL A 29 -5.11 -13.79 -1.91
CA VAL A 29 -6.35 -14.15 -1.21
C VAL A 29 -6.25 -13.79 0.27
N VAL A 30 -5.14 -14.12 0.91
CA VAL A 30 -4.91 -13.80 2.32
C VAL A 30 -4.81 -12.29 2.50
N LEU A 31 -4.08 -11.61 1.62
CA LEU A 31 -3.91 -10.15 1.69
C LEU A 31 -5.26 -9.43 1.55
N ASP A 32 -6.08 -9.85 0.58
CA ASP A 32 -7.42 -9.27 0.38
C ASP A 32 -8.33 -9.51 1.59
N ARG A 33 -8.29 -10.71 2.15
CA ARG A 33 -9.11 -11.05 3.33
C ARG A 33 -8.76 -10.17 4.52
N VAL A 34 -7.49 -10.00 4.81
CA VAL A 34 -7.05 -9.17 5.94
C VAL A 34 -7.35 -7.70 5.67
N ALA A 35 -7.19 -7.25 4.42
CA ALA A 35 -7.52 -5.87 4.04
C ALA A 35 -9.01 -5.57 4.26
N ARG A 36 -9.90 -6.48 3.87
CA ARG A 36 -11.35 -6.32 4.07
C ARG A 36 -11.74 -6.19 5.53
N ALA A 37 -10.95 -6.73 6.44
CA ALA A 37 -11.20 -6.64 7.87
C ALA A 37 -10.71 -5.31 8.49
N GLN A 38 -10.10 -4.41 7.70
CA GLN A 38 -9.55 -3.16 8.24
C GLN A 38 -10.55 -2.01 8.33
N GLY A 39 -11.79 -2.21 7.90
CA GLY A 39 -12.82 -1.18 8.02
C GLY A 39 -12.86 -0.19 6.87
N PHE A 40 -12.22 -0.47 5.75
CA PHE A 40 -12.28 0.40 4.56
C PHE A 40 -13.68 0.45 3.93
N GLY A 41 -14.49 -0.57 4.14
CA GLY A 41 -15.82 -0.66 3.56
C GLY A 41 -15.80 -0.61 2.03
N PRO A 42 -16.73 0.15 1.40
CA PRO A 42 -16.81 0.22 -0.05
C PRO A 42 -15.63 0.95 -0.70
N LEU A 43 -14.75 1.57 0.08
CA LEU A 43 -13.53 2.20 -0.45
C LEU A 43 -12.44 1.19 -0.78
N TRP A 44 -12.58 -0.07 -0.38
CA TRP A 44 -11.61 -1.09 -0.75
C TRP A 44 -11.83 -1.56 -2.18
N ASN A 45 -10.83 -1.37 -3.03
CA ASN A 45 -10.86 -1.71 -4.46
C ASN A 45 -10.16 -3.03 -4.79
N GLY A 46 -9.68 -3.74 -3.79
CA GLY A 46 -9.10 -5.05 -3.97
C GLY A 46 -7.59 -5.07 -4.13
N VAL A 47 -7.09 -6.28 -4.30
CA VAL A 47 -5.70 -6.58 -4.62
C VAL A 47 -5.66 -6.87 -6.12
N ARG A 48 -4.83 -6.16 -6.87
CA ARG A 48 -4.85 -6.18 -8.33
C ARG A 48 -3.45 -6.38 -8.91
N ALA A 49 -3.39 -6.97 -10.11
CA ALA A 49 -2.17 -6.97 -10.89
C ALA A 49 -1.96 -5.61 -11.58
N ALA A 50 -0.75 -5.34 -12.06
CA ALA A 50 -0.42 -4.06 -12.69
C ALA A 50 -1.29 -3.73 -13.92
N ASP A 51 -1.77 -4.76 -14.62
CA ASP A 51 -2.63 -4.61 -15.79
C ASP A 51 -4.14 -4.60 -15.45
N GLU A 52 -4.50 -4.57 -14.18
CA GLU A 52 -5.90 -4.66 -13.73
C GLU A 52 -6.37 -3.43 -12.95
N VAL A 53 -5.66 -2.32 -13.05
CA VAL A 53 -5.99 -1.12 -12.26
C VAL A 53 -7.01 -0.21 -12.93
N ALA A 54 -7.30 -0.40 -14.20
CA ALA A 54 -8.29 0.41 -14.92
C ALA A 54 -9.70 0.18 -14.35
N GLY A 55 -10.52 1.22 -14.36
CA GLY A 55 -11.90 1.14 -13.89
C GLY A 55 -12.08 1.10 -12.38
N ARG A 56 -11.01 1.33 -11.62
CA ARG A 56 -11.10 1.42 -10.15
C ARG A 56 -11.87 2.67 -9.72
N GLY A 57 -12.53 2.57 -8.58
CA GLY A 57 -13.11 3.74 -7.91
C GLY A 57 -12.09 4.48 -7.06
N GLY A 58 -12.51 5.53 -6.37
CA GLY A 58 -11.71 6.17 -5.33
C GLY A 58 -11.53 5.24 -4.14
N GLY A 59 -10.47 5.46 -3.36
CA GLY A 59 -10.20 4.71 -2.14
C GLY A 59 -8.88 3.94 -2.17
N TYR A 60 -8.90 2.73 -1.68
CA TYR A 60 -7.70 1.96 -1.34
C TYR A 60 -7.54 0.73 -2.22
N MET A 61 -6.30 0.48 -2.65
CA MET A 61 -5.97 -0.65 -3.52
C MET A 61 -4.53 -1.09 -3.21
N ILE A 62 -4.27 -2.38 -3.32
CA ILE A 62 -2.91 -2.92 -3.33
C ILE A 62 -2.65 -3.51 -4.70
N VAL A 63 -1.50 -3.18 -5.29
CA VAL A 63 -1.18 -3.55 -6.66
C VAL A 63 0.12 -4.31 -6.69
N ASN A 64 0.13 -5.44 -7.41
CA ASN A 64 1.36 -6.13 -7.74
C ASN A 64 1.99 -5.44 -8.96
N LEU A 65 3.30 -5.24 -8.94
CA LEU A 65 4.01 -4.57 -10.04
C LEU A 65 4.07 -5.40 -11.32
N ASP A 66 3.82 -6.72 -11.23
CA ASP A 66 3.77 -7.59 -12.40
C ASP A 66 2.34 -7.70 -12.95
N PRO A 67 2.18 -7.92 -14.26
CA PRO A 67 0.89 -8.25 -14.83
C PRO A 67 0.39 -9.61 -14.33
N ARG A 68 -0.90 -9.88 -14.46
CA ARG A 68 -1.54 -11.09 -13.97
C ARG A 68 -0.92 -12.38 -14.55
N ALA A 69 -0.41 -12.33 -15.76
CA ALA A 69 0.20 -13.49 -16.43
C ALA A 69 1.54 -13.93 -15.83
N LYS A 70 2.13 -13.14 -14.94
CA LYS A 70 3.43 -13.44 -14.31
C LYS A 70 3.24 -13.72 -12.82
N PRO A 71 4.18 -14.47 -12.21
CA PRO A 71 4.23 -14.57 -10.74
C PRO A 71 4.43 -13.18 -10.15
N GLY A 72 3.69 -12.86 -9.11
CA GLY A 72 3.81 -11.57 -8.44
C GLY A 72 5.17 -11.41 -7.78
N SER A 73 5.79 -10.25 -7.93
CA SER A 73 7.12 -9.96 -7.41
C SER A 73 7.12 -8.98 -6.24
N HIS A 74 6.22 -8.00 -6.24
CA HIS A 74 6.23 -6.93 -5.25
C HIS A 74 4.87 -6.23 -5.17
N TRP A 75 4.42 -5.99 -3.96
CA TRP A 75 3.17 -5.29 -3.69
C TRP A 75 3.43 -3.84 -3.31
N ILE A 76 2.60 -2.94 -3.83
CA ILE A 76 2.60 -1.53 -3.45
C ILE A 76 1.19 -1.11 -3.06
N ALA A 77 1.10 -0.01 -2.30
CA ALA A 77 -0.19 0.58 -1.94
C ALA A 77 -0.55 1.71 -2.89
N CYS A 78 -1.84 1.87 -3.17
CA CYS A 78 -2.36 3.00 -3.91
C CYS A 78 -3.60 3.54 -3.22
N TYR A 79 -3.62 4.85 -2.98
CA TYR A 79 -4.78 5.57 -2.47
C TYR A 79 -5.21 6.61 -3.49
N THR A 80 -6.47 6.55 -3.90
CA THR A 80 -7.09 7.55 -4.77
C THR A 80 -7.96 8.46 -3.93
N ALA A 81 -7.58 9.73 -3.81
CA ALA A 81 -8.29 10.70 -2.99
C ALA A 81 -9.68 11.03 -3.59
N PRO A 82 -10.67 11.41 -2.76
CA PRO A 82 -12.02 11.72 -3.24
C PRO A 82 -12.05 12.86 -4.27
N GLN A 83 -11.15 13.83 -4.13
CA GLN A 83 -11.04 14.97 -5.05
C GLN A 83 -10.19 14.66 -6.27
N GLY A 84 -9.75 13.41 -6.43
CA GLY A 84 -8.83 12.98 -7.47
C GLY A 84 -7.38 12.95 -7.00
N GLY A 85 -6.53 12.37 -7.81
CA GLY A 85 -5.12 12.18 -7.51
C GLY A 85 -4.85 10.84 -6.86
N ASP A 86 -3.87 10.14 -7.42
CA ASP A 86 -3.42 8.84 -6.95
C ASP A 86 -2.13 9.00 -6.15
N HIS A 87 -2.06 8.37 -4.99
CA HIS A 87 -0.91 8.37 -4.11
C HIS A 87 -0.40 6.95 -3.96
N VAL A 88 0.87 6.76 -4.26
CA VAL A 88 1.50 5.43 -4.30
C VAL A 88 2.57 5.34 -3.21
N TYR A 89 2.59 4.22 -2.51
CA TYR A 89 3.60 3.91 -1.51
C TYR A 89 4.28 2.58 -1.85
N ASP A 90 5.62 2.63 -1.96
CA ASP A 90 6.47 1.47 -2.12
C ASP A 90 7.39 1.37 -0.90
N SER A 91 7.28 0.27 -0.14
CA SER A 91 8.08 0.08 1.06
C SER A 91 9.59 -0.01 0.80
N PHE A 92 10.01 -0.28 -0.45
CA PHE A 92 11.42 -0.21 -0.85
C PHE A 92 11.90 1.21 -1.14
N GLY A 93 11.03 2.21 -1.08
CA GLY A 93 11.40 3.59 -1.33
C GLY A 93 11.72 3.87 -2.80
N ARG A 94 11.09 3.17 -3.74
CA ARG A 94 11.33 3.36 -5.18
C ARG A 94 10.20 4.17 -5.80
N ALA A 95 10.56 4.96 -6.82
CA ALA A 95 9.57 5.56 -7.69
C ALA A 95 8.94 4.47 -8.57
N VAL A 96 7.62 4.42 -8.62
CA VAL A 96 6.88 3.38 -9.34
C VAL A 96 5.97 4.02 -10.36
N GLN A 97 5.90 3.41 -11.54
CA GLN A 97 4.93 3.79 -12.55
C GLN A 97 4.01 2.62 -12.81
N ILE A 98 2.71 2.89 -12.75
CA ILE A 98 1.67 1.90 -13.00
C ILE A 98 0.76 2.47 -14.08
N PRO A 99 0.46 1.69 -15.14
CA PRO A 99 -0.50 2.13 -16.16
C PRO A 99 -1.86 2.46 -15.55
N HIS A 100 -2.54 3.43 -16.11
CA HIS A 100 -3.90 3.85 -15.75
C HIS A 100 -4.02 4.54 -14.37
N LEU A 101 -2.92 4.81 -13.67
CA LEU A 101 -2.98 5.78 -12.59
C LEU A 101 -3.02 7.18 -13.20
N VAL A 102 -3.96 7.99 -12.73
CA VAL A 102 -4.23 9.30 -13.32
C VAL A 102 -3.01 10.20 -13.18
N GLY A 103 -2.71 10.88 -14.29
CA GLY A 103 -1.53 11.69 -14.49
C GLY A 103 -1.08 12.48 -13.29
N GLY A 104 0.13 12.24 -12.91
CA GLY A 104 0.64 12.80 -11.69
C GLY A 104 0.36 11.95 -10.47
N ALA A 105 0.35 10.62 -10.61
CA ALA A 105 0.40 9.77 -9.42
C ALA A 105 1.57 10.22 -8.55
N LEU A 106 1.25 10.66 -7.34
CA LEU A 106 2.27 11.09 -6.41
C LEU A 106 2.87 9.87 -5.74
N THR A 107 4.14 9.64 -5.98
CA THR A 107 4.87 8.54 -5.38
C THR A 107 5.49 9.03 -4.06
N HIS A 108 5.05 8.45 -2.97
CA HIS A 108 5.60 8.70 -1.65
C HIS A 108 6.69 7.66 -1.37
N ALA A 109 7.73 7.71 -2.20
CA ALA A 109 8.84 6.79 -2.11
C ALA A 109 10.12 7.60 -2.05
N ASP A 110 10.91 7.35 -1.04
CA ASP A 110 12.22 7.96 -0.87
C ASP A 110 13.23 6.85 -0.62
N THR A 111 14.22 6.72 -1.50
CA THR A 111 15.25 5.70 -1.35
C THR A 111 16.07 5.85 -0.07
N SER A 112 16.11 7.07 0.50
CA SER A 112 16.77 7.32 1.77
C SER A 112 15.91 6.95 2.97
N ASP A 113 14.62 6.69 2.77
CA ASP A 113 13.63 6.43 3.81
C ASP A 113 12.87 5.11 3.58
N ALA A 114 13.56 4.14 3.01
CA ALA A 114 12.97 2.83 2.76
C ALA A 114 12.71 2.10 4.08
N GLU A 115 11.45 1.71 4.34
CA GLU A 115 11.07 0.96 5.53
C GLU A 115 11.39 -0.53 5.41
N GLN A 116 11.54 -1.03 4.19
CA GLN A 116 11.79 -2.44 3.94
C GLN A 116 13.21 -2.66 3.43
N HIS A 117 13.92 -3.59 4.05
CA HIS A 117 15.21 -4.05 3.55
C HIS A 117 15.01 -4.97 2.34
N ALA A 118 16.01 -5.03 1.45
CA ALA A 118 15.93 -5.78 0.20
C ALA A 118 15.62 -7.28 0.39
N ARG A 119 15.95 -7.85 1.55
CA ARG A 119 15.71 -9.27 1.86
C ARG A 119 14.38 -9.53 2.53
N GLU A 120 13.68 -8.51 2.98
CA GLU A 120 12.36 -8.68 3.58
C GLU A 120 11.33 -8.96 2.49
N ARG A 121 10.33 -9.77 2.82
CA ARG A 121 9.28 -10.17 1.88
C ARG A 121 7.89 -9.85 2.42
N ASN A 122 7.79 -8.76 3.17
CA ASN A 122 6.55 -8.32 3.79
C ASN A 122 5.95 -7.08 3.12
N CYS A 123 6.19 -6.91 1.82
CA CYS A 123 5.69 -5.74 1.08
C CYS A 123 4.16 -5.65 1.09
N GLY A 124 3.45 -6.75 1.07
CA GLY A 124 1.99 -6.75 1.18
C GLY A 124 1.52 -6.22 2.52
N GLN A 125 2.13 -6.69 3.61
CA GLN A 125 1.82 -6.24 4.96
C GLN A 125 2.13 -4.76 5.14
N ARG A 126 3.27 -4.31 4.62
CA ARG A 126 3.67 -2.90 4.69
C ARG A 126 2.77 -2.00 3.86
N SER A 127 2.36 -2.44 2.68
CA SER A 127 1.40 -1.72 1.84
C SER A 127 0.06 -1.54 2.56
N LEU A 128 -0.43 -2.61 3.18
CA LEU A 128 -1.68 -2.54 3.94
C LEU A 128 -1.54 -1.65 5.17
N ALA A 129 -0.41 -1.70 5.87
CA ALA A 129 -0.15 -0.83 7.02
C ALA A 129 -0.17 0.65 6.62
N TRP A 130 0.40 0.99 5.47
CA TRP A 130 0.37 2.36 4.96
C TRP A 130 -1.06 2.81 4.66
N LEU A 131 -1.87 1.98 4.01
CA LEU A 131 -3.28 2.29 3.74
C LEU A 131 -4.08 2.46 5.03
N CYS A 132 -3.81 1.64 6.05
CA CYS A 132 -4.42 1.81 7.37
C CYS A 132 -4.02 3.14 8.01
N THR A 133 -2.79 3.58 7.79
CA THR A 133 -2.32 4.88 8.29
C THR A 133 -3.07 6.01 7.59
N VAL A 134 -3.27 5.94 6.27
CA VAL A 134 -4.10 6.91 5.53
C VAL A 134 -5.51 6.94 6.11
N HIS A 135 -6.12 5.78 6.27
CA HIS A 135 -7.51 5.65 6.68
C HIS A 135 -7.75 6.17 8.12
N THR A 136 -6.83 5.87 9.02
CA THR A 136 -6.99 6.19 10.45
C THR A 136 -6.47 7.59 10.79
N HIS A 137 -5.38 8.02 10.16
CA HIS A 137 -4.65 9.25 10.53
C HIS A 137 -4.60 10.28 9.40
N GLY A 138 -5.11 9.96 8.23
CA GLY A 138 -5.14 10.86 7.08
C GLY A 138 -3.91 10.75 6.18
N LEU A 139 -4.09 11.23 4.96
CA LEU A 139 -3.05 11.16 3.92
C LEU A 139 -1.78 11.91 4.31
N GLN A 140 -1.92 13.12 4.89
CA GLN A 140 -0.74 13.93 5.24
C GLN A 140 0.14 13.22 6.27
N CYS A 141 -0.47 12.53 7.23
CA CYS A 141 0.28 11.71 8.18
C CYS A 141 1.01 10.56 7.46
N ALA A 142 0.30 9.84 6.59
CA ALA A 142 0.89 8.72 5.86
C ALA A 142 2.04 9.15 4.95
N MET A 143 1.99 10.36 4.40
CA MET A 143 3.07 10.89 3.57
C MET A 143 4.38 11.11 4.32
N LEU A 144 4.34 11.14 5.64
CA LEU A 144 5.53 11.30 6.48
C LEU A 144 6.21 9.97 6.83
N VAL A 145 5.60 8.86 6.49
CA VAL A 145 6.16 7.52 6.77
C VAL A 145 7.38 7.18 5.92
#